data_3fb7ecf6f9e1ea01ce824f4cb52293af
#
_entry.id   3fb7ecf6f9e1ea01ce824f4cb52293af
#
_cell.length_a   1.000
_cell.length_b   1.000
_cell.length_c   1.000
_cell.angle_alpha   90.00
_cell.angle_beta   90.00
_cell.angle_gamma   90.00
#
_symmetry.space_group_name_H-M   'P 1'
#
loop_
_entity.id
_entity.type
_entity.pdbx_description
1 polymer ?
#
loop_
_entity_poly.entity_id
_entity_poly.type
_entity_poly.pdbx_seq_one_letter_code
_entity_poly.pdbx_strand_id
1 'polypeptide(L)'
;DDSNAFDLWLFGVRARAGAPNAWDLARMPDSRERRRIVSDYVLNAQDVASRRPFPDTVVQAQSRQDSHGYLTDDFRFLSTPSATLRPAGSEMRWKFDVNVPLRSLLPKGISSLAVIGIASGCARDVLPMIRMQADLMNMGYSVGTAAAMAAKKDGDFRTIDFAELRGKLVDFGILREEVLGWNADVDVTSDAVIGEAVGTIGDGFRGSDIVCRPENRERALPLLRAAFRDAENGAAKLN
;
A
#
# COMPACT_ATOMS: atom_id res chain seq x y z
N ASP A 1 3.44 19.56 13.96
CA ASP A 1 2.63 18.93 12.94
C ASP A 1 3.35 19.03 11.59
N ASP A 2 3.76 17.90 11.03
CA ASP A 2 4.51 17.81 9.76
C ASP A 2 3.63 18.11 8.52
N SER A 3 2.34 18.23 8.69
CA SER A 3 1.41 18.70 7.65
C SER A 3 1.19 20.22 7.69
N ASN A 4 1.74 20.91 8.68
CA ASN A 4 1.64 22.34 8.86
C ASN A 4 2.94 23.02 8.44
N ALA A 5 2.92 23.80 7.37
CA ALA A 5 4.10 24.48 6.85
C ALA A 5 4.73 25.46 7.85
N PHE A 6 3.92 26.09 8.72
CA PHE A 6 4.41 27.00 9.75
C PHE A 6 5.18 26.24 10.85
N ASP A 7 4.66 25.11 11.29
CA ASP A 7 5.36 24.27 12.29
C ASP A 7 6.68 23.72 11.77
N LEU A 8 6.71 23.31 10.48
CA LEU A 8 7.94 22.86 9.82
C LEU A 8 8.95 24.01 9.69
N TRP A 9 8.51 25.19 9.31
CA TRP A 9 9.36 26.37 9.24
C TRP A 9 9.92 26.73 10.62
N LEU A 10 9.07 26.79 11.64
CA LEU A 10 9.48 27.08 13.01
C LEU A 10 10.47 26.05 13.57
N PHE A 11 10.25 24.77 13.27
CA PHE A 11 11.21 23.71 13.59
C PHE A 11 12.57 23.96 12.95
N GLY A 12 12.59 24.29 11.65
CA GLY A 12 13.82 24.61 10.92
C GLY A 12 14.55 25.83 11.52
N VAL A 13 13.83 26.90 11.86
CA VAL A 13 14.40 28.09 12.49
C VAL A 13 15.03 27.76 13.85
N ARG A 14 14.34 26.97 14.67
CA ARG A 14 14.85 26.56 16.00
C ARG A 14 16.08 25.66 15.88
N ALA A 15 16.04 24.70 14.96
CA ALA A 15 17.18 23.82 14.72
C ALA A 15 18.42 24.61 14.25
N ARG A 16 18.25 25.59 13.36
CA ARG A 16 19.34 26.46 12.92
C ARG A 16 19.87 27.36 14.06
N ALA A 17 19.01 27.87 14.93
CA ALA A 17 19.42 28.65 16.06
C ALA A 17 20.36 27.86 17.00
N GLY A 18 20.17 26.53 17.11
CA GLY A 18 21.05 25.64 17.85
C GLY A 18 22.36 25.27 17.12
N ALA A 19 22.42 25.41 15.81
CA ALA A 19 23.55 25.02 14.96
C ALA A 19 23.74 26.00 13.78
N PRO A 20 24.09 27.25 14.01
CA PRO A 20 23.99 28.34 13.02
C PRO A 20 24.92 28.16 11.81
N ASN A 21 25.97 27.37 11.94
CA ASN A 21 26.95 27.16 10.85
C ASN A 21 26.83 25.79 10.16
N ALA A 22 25.86 24.96 10.55
CA ALA A 22 25.78 23.59 10.05
C ALA A 22 25.07 23.49 8.69
N TRP A 23 24.06 24.31 8.44
CA TRP A 23 23.21 24.26 7.24
C TRP A 23 22.37 25.53 7.10
N ASP A 24 21.82 25.71 5.91
CA ASP A 24 20.93 26.83 5.62
C ASP A 24 19.48 26.38 5.49
N LEU A 25 18.53 27.30 5.69
CA LEU A 25 17.11 27.00 5.56
C LEU A 25 16.67 27.10 4.11
N ALA A 26 15.93 26.12 3.65
CA ALA A 26 15.19 26.22 2.42
C ALA A 26 14.14 27.34 2.51
N ARG A 27 13.79 27.96 1.37
CA ARG A 27 12.76 29.00 1.31
C ARG A 27 11.40 28.49 1.80
N MET A 28 11.11 27.23 1.54
CA MET A 28 9.88 26.57 1.98
C MET A 28 10.24 25.17 2.47
N PRO A 29 9.94 24.85 3.73
CA PRO A 29 10.09 23.50 4.23
C PRO A 29 9.24 22.54 3.43
N ASP A 30 9.78 21.39 3.09
CA ASP A 30 9.06 20.33 2.43
C ASP A 30 9.13 19.05 3.26
N SER A 31 8.01 18.38 3.40
CA SER A 31 7.95 17.06 3.99
C SER A 31 7.51 16.05 2.95
N ARG A 32 7.99 14.81 3.09
CA ARG A 32 7.56 13.71 2.23
C ARG A 32 6.24 13.11 2.67
N GLU A 33 5.63 13.67 3.69
CA GLU A 33 4.27 13.43 4.12
C GLU A 33 3.42 14.67 3.87
N ARG A 34 2.25 14.45 3.33
CA ARG A 34 1.25 15.48 3.05
C ARG A 34 -0.10 15.05 3.62
N ARG A 35 -1.00 16.01 3.70
CA ARG A 35 -2.41 15.68 3.90
C ARG A 35 -2.86 14.81 2.74
N ARG A 36 -3.51 13.71 3.07
CA ARG A 36 -4.06 12.75 2.10
C ARG A 36 -5.53 13.01 1.89
N ILE A 37 -6.01 12.67 0.72
CA ILE A 37 -7.45 12.72 0.44
C ILE A 37 -8.20 11.69 1.29
N VAL A 38 -9.44 11.99 1.60
CA VAL A 38 -10.40 10.97 2.03
C VAL A 38 -10.91 10.31 0.76
N SER A 39 -10.35 9.15 0.44
CA SER A 39 -10.64 8.40 -0.78
C SER A 39 -11.77 7.38 -0.58
N ASP A 40 -12.26 6.81 -1.68
CA ASP A 40 -13.24 5.73 -1.63
C ASP A 40 -12.67 4.48 -0.96
N TYR A 41 -11.36 4.28 -1.04
CA TYR A 41 -10.63 3.20 -0.37
C TYR A 41 -9.30 3.71 0.16
N VAL A 42 -8.93 3.32 1.37
CA VAL A 42 -7.61 3.62 1.95
C VAL A 42 -6.73 2.39 1.82
N LEU A 43 -5.78 2.42 0.90
CA LEU A 43 -4.78 1.35 0.74
C LEU A 43 -3.93 1.25 2.01
N ASN A 44 -3.85 0.09 2.61
CA ASN A 44 -3.23 -0.13 3.90
C ASN A 44 -2.13 -1.20 3.88
N ALA A 45 -1.41 -1.33 4.98
CA ALA A 45 -0.27 -2.24 5.09
C ALA A 45 -0.64 -3.71 4.93
N GLN A 46 -1.83 -4.10 5.37
CA GLN A 46 -2.32 -5.46 5.24
C GLN A 46 -2.56 -5.84 3.76
N ASP A 47 -3.09 -4.89 2.97
CA ASP A 47 -3.25 -5.08 1.53
C ASP A 47 -1.90 -5.32 0.85
N VAL A 48 -0.86 -4.63 1.29
CA VAL A 48 0.51 -4.80 0.79
C VAL A 48 1.08 -6.16 1.20
N ALA A 49 0.95 -6.52 2.48
CA ALA A 49 1.47 -7.79 3.00
C ALA A 49 0.85 -9.00 2.29
N SER A 50 -0.46 -8.96 2.02
CA SER A 50 -1.18 -10.02 1.32
C SER A 50 -1.08 -9.95 -0.20
N ARG A 51 -0.47 -8.88 -0.76
CA ARG A 51 -0.48 -8.60 -2.21
C ARG A 51 -1.89 -8.62 -2.78
N ARG A 52 -2.83 -8.02 -2.04
CA ARG A 52 -4.25 -8.09 -2.35
C ARG A 52 -4.53 -7.71 -3.80
N PRO A 53 -5.22 -8.56 -4.57
CA PRO A 53 -5.70 -8.21 -5.90
C PRO A 53 -6.92 -7.28 -5.80
N PHE A 54 -7.01 -6.30 -6.69
CA PHE A 54 -8.18 -5.44 -6.80
C PHE A 54 -8.67 -5.41 -8.25
N PRO A 55 -9.99 -5.45 -8.50
CA PRO A 55 -10.53 -5.41 -9.85
C PRO A 55 -10.26 -4.08 -10.57
N ASP A 56 -9.96 -3.04 -9.83
CA ASP A 56 -9.62 -1.70 -10.31
C ASP A 56 -8.12 -1.36 -10.10
N THR A 57 -7.24 -2.37 -10.05
CA THR A 57 -5.79 -2.15 -9.99
C THR A 57 -5.32 -1.35 -11.20
N VAL A 58 -4.58 -0.27 -10.96
CA VAL A 58 -4.04 0.62 -12.00
C VAL A 58 -2.52 0.71 -12.00
N VAL A 59 -1.86 0.29 -10.92
CA VAL A 59 -0.40 0.21 -10.83
C VAL A 59 -0.02 -0.98 -9.96
N GLN A 60 1.04 -1.68 -10.35
CA GLN A 60 1.76 -2.63 -9.51
C GLN A 60 3.10 -1.98 -9.14
N ALA A 61 3.10 -1.24 -8.02
CA ALA A 61 4.31 -0.56 -7.55
C ALA A 61 5.33 -1.55 -7.01
N GLN A 62 6.60 -1.38 -7.38
CA GLN A 62 7.68 -2.29 -7.05
C GLN A 62 8.88 -1.60 -6.40
N SER A 63 8.68 -0.39 -5.93
CA SER A 63 9.73 0.36 -5.27
C SER A 63 10.04 -0.20 -3.89
N ARG A 64 11.26 0.07 -3.42
CA ARG A 64 11.63 -0.24 -2.04
C ARG A 64 10.90 0.71 -1.10
N GLN A 65 10.64 0.24 0.11
CA GLN A 65 10.20 1.12 1.19
C GLN A 65 11.27 2.17 1.48
N ASP A 66 10.93 3.42 1.25
CA ASP A 66 11.77 4.58 1.51
C ASP A 66 11.15 5.44 2.61
N SER A 67 11.37 5.04 3.85
CA SER A 67 10.75 5.68 5.03
C SER A 67 11.46 6.95 5.48
N HIS A 68 12.68 7.23 5.02
CA HIS A 68 13.48 8.40 5.41
C HIS A 68 13.58 8.64 6.92
N GLY A 69 13.66 7.56 7.69
CA GLY A 69 13.94 7.62 9.12
C GLY A 69 12.75 7.88 10.02
N TYR A 70 11.52 8.01 9.51
CA TYR A 70 10.37 7.96 10.40
C TYR A 70 10.03 6.53 10.79
N LEU A 71 9.63 6.36 12.04
CA LEU A 71 9.24 5.06 12.56
C LEU A 71 7.97 4.60 11.84
N THR A 72 8.09 3.48 11.16
CA THR A 72 6.95 2.68 10.73
C THR A 72 6.56 1.75 11.87
N ASP A 73 5.29 1.40 11.95
CA ASP A 73 4.83 0.43 12.93
C ASP A 73 5.39 -0.95 12.57
N ASP A 74 6.35 -1.43 13.37
CA ASP A 74 7.04 -2.71 13.15
C ASP A 74 6.07 -3.89 13.02
N PHE A 75 4.95 -3.84 13.73
CA PHE A 75 3.92 -4.87 13.63
C PHE A 75 3.22 -4.88 12.26
N ARG A 76 3.08 -3.74 11.64
CA ARG A 76 2.49 -3.60 10.30
C ARG A 76 3.50 -3.85 9.19
N PHE A 77 4.77 -3.64 9.49
CA PHE A 77 5.87 -3.87 8.57
C PHE A 77 6.77 -4.99 9.04
N LEU A 78 6.22 -6.11 9.04
CA LEU A 78 6.88 -7.40 8.99
C LEU A 78 7.85 -7.53 7.80
N SER A 79 7.88 -6.54 6.99
CA SER A 79 8.67 -6.45 5.78
C SER A 79 10.00 -5.73 5.97
N THR A 80 10.24 -5.11 7.12
CA THR A 80 11.60 -4.77 7.51
C THR A 80 12.00 -5.73 8.62
N PRO A 81 12.42 -6.98 8.30
CA PRO A 81 13.03 -7.80 9.31
C PRO A 81 14.12 -6.94 9.92
N SER A 82 14.17 -6.88 11.23
CA SER A 82 15.32 -6.31 11.91
C SER A 82 16.57 -6.92 11.27
N ALA A 83 17.67 -6.20 11.23
CA ALA A 83 18.92 -6.72 10.69
C ALA A 83 19.29 -8.10 11.29
N THR A 84 18.74 -8.42 12.45
CA THR A 84 18.87 -9.72 13.14
C THR A 84 18.11 -10.87 12.49
N LEU A 85 17.07 -10.59 11.69
CA LEU A 85 16.31 -11.63 10.98
C LEU A 85 16.77 -11.82 9.54
N ARG A 86 17.76 -11.05 9.08
CA ARG A 86 18.36 -11.25 7.76
C ARG A 86 19.33 -12.41 7.83
N PRO A 87 19.17 -13.49 7.04
CA PRO A 87 20.24 -14.45 6.86
C PRO A 87 21.49 -13.73 6.39
N ALA A 88 22.64 -13.97 7.05
CA ALA A 88 23.91 -13.39 6.62
C ALA A 88 24.17 -13.75 5.16
N GLY A 89 24.44 -12.72 4.31
CA GLY A 89 24.67 -12.89 2.89
C GLY A 89 23.42 -12.89 1.99
N SER A 90 22.22 -12.72 2.52
CA SER A 90 21.03 -12.56 1.68
C SER A 90 20.99 -11.16 1.08
N GLU A 91 21.17 -11.07 -0.24
CA GLU A 91 20.83 -9.86 -1.02
C GLU A 91 19.33 -9.67 -1.16
N MET A 92 18.53 -10.18 -0.23
CA MET A 92 17.08 -10.11 -0.32
C MET A 92 16.64 -8.66 -0.18
N ARG A 93 16.64 -7.99 -1.32
CA ARG A 93 16.03 -6.69 -1.51
C ARG A 93 14.52 -6.91 -1.45
N TRP A 94 13.91 -6.55 -0.35
CA TRP A 94 12.47 -6.59 -0.22
C TRP A 94 11.84 -5.71 -1.30
N LYS A 95 11.40 -6.35 -2.37
CA LYS A 95 10.53 -5.73 -3.35
C LYS A 95 9.11 -6.00 -2.89
N PHE A 96 8.40 -4.93 -2.64
CA PHE A 96 6.96 -5.02 -2.45
C PHE A 96 6.30 -4.98 -3.83
N ASP A 97 5.37 -5.87 -4.05
CA ASP A 97 4.40 -5.77 -5.12
C ASP A 97 3.14 -5.15 -4.52
N VAL A 98 2.98 -3.85 -4.71
CA VAL A 98 1.82 -3.13 -4.19
C VAL A 98 0.83 -2.92 -5.31
N ASN A 99 -0.31 -3.59 -5.22
CA ASN A 99 -1.41 -3.38 -6.14
C ASN A 99 -2.18 -2.13 -5.72
N VAL A 100 -2.08 -1.06 -6.51
CA VAL A 100 -2.75 0.22 -6.22
C VAL A 100 -4.10 0.26 -6.94
N PRO A 101 -5.22 0.23 -6.20
CA PRO A 101 -6.54 0.33 -6.83
C PRO A 101 -6.88 1.78 -7.19
N LEU A 102 -7.60 1.99 -8.29
CA LEU A 102 -8.02 3.33 -8.72
C LEU A 102 -8.85 4.04 -7.65
N ARG A 103 -9.70 3.32 -6.94
CA ARG A 103 -10.54 3.86 -5.85
C ARG A 103 -9.74 4.48 -4.70
N SER A 104 -8.45 4.15 -4.53
CA SER A 104 -7.57 4.80 -3.55
C SER A 104 -7.07 6.17 -4.02
N LEU A 105 -7.23 6.47 -5.28
CA LEU A 105 -6.83 7.73 -5.92
C LEU A 105 -8.02 8.68 -6.12
N LEU A 106 -9.24 8.23 -5.83
CA LEU A 106 -10.47 8.97 -6.05
C LEU A 106 -10.96 9.61 -4.73
N PRO A 107 -11.06 10.95 -4.66
CA PRO A 107 -11.67 11.62 -3.51
C PRO A 107 -13.13 11.21 -3.36
N LYS A 108 -13.52 10.89 -2.13
CA LYS A 108 -14.90 10.53 -1.80
C LYS A 108 -15.85 11.68 -2.10
N GLY A 109 -16.90 11.40 -2.88
CA GLY A 109 -17.92 12.40 -3.23
C GLY A 109 -17.55 13.38 -4.34
N ILE A 110 -16.41 13.19 -5.02
CA ILE A 110 -16.00 13.99 -6.17
C ILE A 110 -15.77 13.04 -7.36
N SER A 111 -16.50 13.26 -8.46
CA SER A 111 -16.51 12.32 -9.59
C SER A 111 -15.36 12.49 -10.58
N SER A 112 -15.01 13.73 -10.91
CA SER A 112 -14.09 14.07 -12.02
C SER A 112 -12.68 14.45 -11.55
N LEU A 113 -12.26 13.96 -10.39
CA LEU A 113 -10.95 14.24 -9.82
C LEU A 113 -10.27 12.93 -9.39
N ALA A 114 -9.00 12.80 -9.72
CA ALA A 114 -8.13 11.80 -9.17
C ALA A 114 -6.85 12.43 -8.61
N VAL A 115 -6.32 11.89 -7.52
CA VAL A 115 -5.16 12.42 -6.82
C VAL A 115 -4.09 11.34 -6.71
N ILE A 116 -2.92 11.60 -7.28
CA ILE A 116 -1.77 10.72 -7.25
C ILE A 116 -0.67 11.25 -6.34
N GLY A 117 0.33 10.42 -6.07
CA GLY A 117 1.50 10.80 -5.28
C GLY A 117 1.24 10.80 -3.78
N ILE A 118 1.95 11.70 -3.09
CA ILE A 118 1.97 11.74 -1.62
C ILE A 118 0.65 12.16 -0.97
N ALA A 119 -0.31 12.65 -1.74
CA ALA A 119 -1.64 13.02 -1.27
C ALA A 119 -2.71 11.96 -1.55
N SER A 120 -2.36 10.82 -2.16
CA SER A 120 -3.28 9.72 -2.45
C SER A 120 -3.85 9.08 -1.18
N GLY A 121 -4.96 8.36 -1.33
CA GLY A 121 -5.65 7.70 -0.23
C GLY A 121 -4.97 6.41 0.19
N CYS A 122 -3.89 6.52 0.94
CA CYS A 122 -3.18 5.38 1.51
C CYS A 122 -2.84 5.62 2.98
N ALA A 123 -2.64 4.55 3.74
CA ALA A 123 -2.08 4.63 5.07
C ALA A 123 -0.65 5.18 5.01
N ARG A 124 -0.21 5.82 6.10
CA ARG A 124 1.12 6.41 6.22
C ARG A 124 2.22 5.45 5.78
N ASP A 125 2.09 4.24 6.20
CA ASP A 125 3.10 3.21 6.04
C ASP A 125 3.20 2.67 4.62
N VAL A 126 2.15 2.77 3.83
CA VAL A 126 2.13 2.37 2.42
C VAL A 126 2.79 3.41 1.52
N LEU A 127 2.68 4.68 1.92
CA LEU A 127 3.18 5.79 1.11
C LEU A 127 4.64 5.63 0.66
N PRO A 128 5.60 5.20 1.52
CA PRO A 128 6.98 4.98 1.11
C PRO A 128 7.19 3.95 0.01
N MET A 129 6.20 3.10 -0.24
CA MET A 129 6.27 2.02 -1.22
C MET A 129 5.67 2.38 -2.57
N ILE A 130 4.89 3.47 -2.64
CA ILE A 130 4.15 3.87 -3.85
C ILE A 130 4.47 5.29 -4.33
N ARG A 131 5.40 5.99 -3.67
CA ARG A 131 5.72 7.40 -3.96
C ARG A 131 6.99 7.60 -4.79
N MET A 132 7.64 6.55 -5.23
CA MET A 132 8.84 6.66 -6.05
C MET A 132 8.50 7.11 -7.47
N GLN A 133 9.45 7.81 -8.10
CA GLN A 133 9.23 8.46 -9.39
C GLN A 133 8.71 7.50 -10.47
N ALA A 134 9.29 6.31 -10.58
CA ALA A 134 8.85 5.32 -11.57
C ALA A 134 7.40 4.88 -11.34
N ASP A 135 7.02 4.60 -10.08
CA ASP A 135 5.66 4.22 -9.75
C ASP A 135 4.68 5.39 -9.98
N LEU A 136 5.09 6.63 -9.67
CA LEU A 136 4.28 7.83 -9.92
C LEU A 136 4.09 8.12 -11.40
N MET A 137 5.10 7.86 -12.24
CA MET A 137 4.97 7.98 -13.69
C MET A 137 3.94 6.97 -14.24
N ASN A 138 4.04 5.71 -13.80
CA ASN A 138 3.07 4.69 -14.15
C ASN A 138 1.67 5.05 -13.66
N MET A 139 1.56 5.56 -12.43
CA MET A 139 0.29 6.02 -11.86
C MET A 139 -0.32 7.19 -12.66
N GLY A 140 0.52 8.16 -13.07
CA GLY A 140 0.11 9.27 -13.91
C GLY A 140 -0.44 8.81 -15.27
N TYR A 141 0.25 7.88 -15.94
CA TYR A 141 -0.22 7.32 -17.20
C TYR A 141 -1.55 6.56 -17.03
N SER A 142 -1.63 5.72 -16.00
CA SER A 142 -2.84 4.93 -15.72
C SER A 142 -4.05 5.80 -15.43
N VAL A 143 -3.88 6.81 -14.58
CA VAL A 143 -4.95 7.77 -14.25
C VAL A 143 -5.31 8.63 -15.45
N GLY A 144 -4.34 9.05 -16.26
CA GLY A 144 -4.58 9.77 -17.51
C GLY A 144 -5.40 8.94 -18.51
N THR A 145 -5.10 7.64 -18.64
CA THR A 145 -5.88 6.72 -19.47
C THR A 145 -7.31 6.57 -18.94
N ALA A 146 -7.46 6.37 -17.62
CA ALA A 146 -8.76 6.31 -16.97
C ALA A 146 -9.57 7.60 -17.16
N ALA A 147 -8.93 8.78 -17.03
CA ALA A 147 -9.55 10.07 -17.27
C ALA A 147 -10.06 10.21 -18.71
N ALA A 148 -9.26 9.79 -19.69
CA ALA A 148 -9.67 9.80 -21.09
C ALA A 148 -10.87 8.85 -21.37
N MET A 149 -10.95 7.73 -20.66
CA MET A 149 -12.10 6.82 -20.73
C MET A 149 -13.35 7.45 -20.07
N ALA A 150 -13.19 8.04 -18.88
CA ALA A 150 -14.27 8.71 -18.15
C ALA A 150 -14.83 9.89 -18.96
N ALA A 151 -13.97 10.70 -19.58
CA ALA A 151 -14.37 11.85 -20.39
C ALA A 151 -15.23 11.50 -21.61
N LYS A 152 -15.17 10.26 -22.09
CA LYS A 152 -16.03 9.75 -23.19
C LYS A 152 -17.43 9.37 -22.72
N LYS A 153 -17.69 9.39 -21.42
CA LYS A 153 -18.97 9.07 -20.78
C LYS A 153 -19.48 10.29 -20.01
N ASP A 154 -19.56 10.17 -18.72
CA ASP A 154 -20.10 11.17 -17.79
C ASP A 154 -19.03 11.92 -16.98
N GLY A 155 -17.76 11.61 -17.22
CA GLY A 155 -16.62 12.16 -16.50
C GLY A 155 -16.33 11.52 -15.14
N ASP A 156 -17.10 10.50 -14.74
CA ASP A 156 -16.86 9.79 -13.48
C ASP A 156 -15.91 8.61 -13.69
N PHE A 157 -14.80 8.61 -12.96
CA PHE A 157 -13.83 7.52 -12.94
C PHE A 157 -14.44 6.18 -12.48
N ARG A 158 -15.54 6.22 -11.74
CA ARG A 158 -16.20 5.02 -11.18
C ARG A 158 -17.04 4.28 -12.18
N THR A 159 -17.38 4.92 -13.31
CA THR A 159 -18.26 4.36 -14.34
C THR A 159 -17.51 3.76 -15.53
N ILE A 160 -16.18 3.84 -15.54
CA ILE A 160 -15.37 3.28 -16.63
C ILE A 160 -15.36 1.75 -16.58
N ASP A 161 -15.05 1.15 -17.71
CA ASP A 161 -14.81 -0.30 -17.80
C ASP A 161 -13.40 -0.61 -17.28
N PHE A 162 -13.31 -1.19 -16.09
CA PHE A 162 -12.02 -1.54 -15.48
C PHE A 162 -11.33 -2.70 -16.20
N ALA A 163 -12.06 -3.60 -16.87
CA ALA A 163 -11.44 -4.67 -17.65
C ALA A 163 -10.76 -4.09 -18.89
N GLU A 164 -11.43 -3.15 -19.59
CA GLU A 164 -10.83 -2.42 -20.71
C GLU A 164 -9.62 -1.61 -20.25
N LEU A 165 -9.71 -0.91 -19.13
CA LEU A 165 -8.57 -0.14 -18.58
C LEU A 165 -7.38 -1.04 -18.31
N ARG A 166 -7.57 -2.16 -17.58
CA ARG A 166 -6.48 -3.10 -17.28
C ARG A 166 -5.86 -3.68 -18.56
N GLY A 167 -6.68 -4.04 -19.57
CA GLY A 167 -6.17 -4.49 -20.86
C GLY A 167 -5.20 -3.49 -21.47
N LYS A 168 -5.59 -2.21 -21.54
CA LYS A 168 -4.72 -1.13 -22.07
C LYS A 168 -3.42 -0.97 -21.26
N LEU A 169 -3.50 -1.10 -19.93
CA LEU A 169 -2.32 -0.96 -19.04
C LEU A 169 -1.39 -2.16 -19.13
N VAL A 170 -1.93 -3.36 -19.39
CA VAL A 170 -1.12 -4.56 -19.68
C VAL A 170 -0.43 -4.41 -21.04
N ASP A 171 -1.16 -4.01 -22.07
CA ASP A 171 -0.61 -3.80 -23.43
C ASP A 171 0.52 -2.76 -23.42
N PHE A 172 0.43 -1.75 -22.55
CA PHE A 172 1.46 -0.73 -22.37
C PHE A 172 2.62 -1.18 -21.46
N GLY A 173 2.48 -2.30 -20.75
CA GLY A 173 3.50 -2.86 -19.86
C GLY A 173 3.53 -2.25 -18.45
N ILE A 174 2.47 -1.57 -18.00
CA ILE A 174 2.35 -1.04 -16.62
C ILE A 174 1.86 -2.13 -15.67
N LEU A 175 0.95 -2.99 -16.13
CA LEU A 175 0.41 -4.10 -15.37
C LEU A 175 0.87 -5.43 -15.97
N ARG A 176 0.98 -6.45 -15.13
CA ARG A 176 1.24 -7.82 -15.57
C ARG A 176 -0.07 -8.48 -16.01
N GLU A 177 0.02 -9.49 -16.86
CA GLU A 177 -1.13 -10.22 -17.42
C GLU A 177 -2.04 -10.84 -16.33
N GLU A 178 -1.48 -11.21 -15.18
CA GLU A 178 -2.26 -11.80 -14.07
C GLU A 178 -3.44 -10.93 -13.62
N VAL A 179 -3.34 -9.59 -13.75
CA VAL A 179 -4.41 -8.66 -13.35
C VAL A 179 -5.67 -8.80 -14.19
N LEU A 180 -5.57 -9.35 -15.40
CA LEU A 180 -6.72 -9.56 -16.29
C LEU A 180 -7.74 -10.55 -15.69
N GLY A 181 -7.28 -11.41 -14.78
CA GLY A 181 -8.14 -12.36 -14.05
C GLY A 181 -8.85 -11.75 -12.83
N TRP A 182 -8.53 -10.52 -12.42
CA TRP A 182 -9.05 -9.90 -11.19
C TRP A 182 -10.38 -9.16 -11.46
N ASN A 183 -11.46 -9.91 -11.58
CA ASN A 183 -12.76 -9.36 -11.99
C ASN A 183 -13.67 -8.92 -10.84
N ALA A 184 -13.35 -9.30 -9.61
CA ALA A 184 -14.11 -8.93 -8.42
C ALA A 184 -13.19 -8.75 -7.22
N ASP A 185 -13.65 -8.00 -6.23
CA ASP A 185 -12.98 -7.96 -4.94
C ASP A 185 -13.02 -9.34 -4.27
N VAL A 186 -11.93 -9.68 -3.60
CA VAL A 186 -11.88 -10.89 -2.77
C VAL A 186 -12.86 -10.70 -1.61
N ASP A 187 -13.78 -11.64 -1.44
CA ASP A 187 -14.63 -11.68 -0.25
C ASP A 187 -13.80 -12.12 0.97
N VAL A 188 -13.21 -11.11 1.61
CA VAL A 188 -12.35 -11.30 2.78
C VAL A 188 -13.08 -11.84 4.02
N THR A 189 -14.40 -12.00 3.94
CA THR A 189 -15.23 -12.52 5.04
C THR A 189 -15.71 -13.96 4.79
N SER A 190 -15.40 -14.57 3.65
CA SER A 190 -15.78 -15.97 3.38
C SER A 190 -14.93 -16.94 4.21
N ASP A 191 -15.54 -18.03 4.64
CA ASP A 191 -14.86 -19.07 5.44
C ASP A 191 -13.71 -19.72 4.67
N ALA A 192 -13.85 -19.88 3.36
CA ALA A 192 -12.80 -20.42 2.49
C ALA A 192 -11.57 -19.51 2.49
N VAL A 193 -11.77 -18.18 2.32
CA VAL A 193 -10.69 -17.18 2.30
C VAL A 193 -10.05 -17.06 3.69
N ILE A 194 -10.83 -17.14 4.77
CA ILE A 194 -10.30 -17.14 6.15
C ILE A 194 -9.45 -18.38 6.39
N GLY A 195 -9.92 -19.56 5.96
CA GLY A 195 -9.18 -20.82 6.09
C GLY A 195 -7.85 -20.81 5.34
N GLU A 196 -7.84 -20.33 4.09
CA GLU A 196 -6.62 -20.15 3.31
C GLU A 196 -5.66 -19.15 3.96
N ALA A 197 -6.19 -18.03 4.45
CA ALA A 197 -5.40 -17.01 5.14
C ALA A 197 -4.71 -17.54 6.39
N VAL A 198 -5.40 -18.38 7.19
CA VAL A 198 -4.81 -19.06 8.35
C VAL A 198 -3.70 -20.03 7.91
N GLY A 199 -3.90 -20.77 6.83
CA GLY A 199 -2.89 -21.70 6.31
C GLY A 199 -1.61 -21.02 5.80
N THR A 200 -1.70 -19.76 5.38
CA THR A 200 -0.58 -19.01 4.80
C THR A 200 0.08 -18.03 5.78
N ILE A 201 -0.46 -17.85 6.98
CA ILE A 201 0.04 -16.85 7.94
C ILE A 201 1.48 -17.11 8.39
N GLY A 202 1.93 -18.36 8.40
CA GLY A 202 3.31 -18.74 8.69
C GLY A 202 4.30 -18.39 7.58
N ASP A 203 3.83 -18.09 6.37
CA ASP A 203 4.63 -17.72 5.21
C ASP A 203 4.68 -16.19 5.07
N GLY A 204 5.47 -15.53 5.91
CA GLY A 204 5.67 -14.09 5.88
C GLY A 204 4.41 -13.27 6.18
N PHE A 205 3.54 -13.80 7.05
CA PHE A 205 2.28 -13.17 7.46
C PHE A 205 1.26 -12.94 6.32
N ARG A 206 1.37 -13.71 5.25
CA ARG A 206 0.33 -13.74 4.23
C ARG A 206 -1.01 -14.08 4.87
N GLY A 207 -2.05 -13.37 4.45
CA GLY A 207 -3.40 -13.55 5.02
C GLY A 207 -3.64 -12.83 6.34
N SER A 208 -2.65 -12.16 6.94
CA SER A 208 -2.84 -11.39 8.17
C SER A 208 -3.90 -10.28 8.04
N ASP A 209 -4.03 -9.69 6.86
CA ASP A 209 -5.06 -8.70 6.53
C ASP A 209 -6.48 -9.26 6.64
N ILE A 210 -6.66 -10.56 6.42
CA ILE A 210 -7.93 -11.27 6.50
C ILE A 210 -8.17 -11.74 7.93
N VAL A 211 -7.19 -12.40 8.51
CA VAL A 211 -7.29 -13.03 9.83
C VAL A 211 -7.46 -11.98 10.95
N CYS A 212 -6.79 -10.84 10.84
CA CYS A 212 -6.81 -9.79 11.87
C CYS A 212 -8.01 -8.83 11.74
N ARG A 213 -8.90 -9.03 10.79
CA ARG A 213 -10.12 -8.21 10.68
C ARG A 213 -11.05 -8.45 11.86
N PRO A 214 -11.62 -7.39 12.46
CA PRO A 214 -12.56 -7.54 13.56
C PRO A 214 -13.73 -8.47 13.23
N GLU A 215 -14.28 -8.36 12.02
CA GLU A 215 -15.40 -9.18 11.53
C GLU A 215 -15.07 -10.66 11.36
N ASN A 216 -13.79 -11.01 11.23
CA ASN A 216 -13.33 -12.39 11.04
C ASN A 216 -12.88 -13.06 12.36
N ARG A 217 -12.77 -12.29 13.44
CA ARG A 217 -12.16 -12.72 14.70
C ARG A 217 -12.75 -14.04 15.24
N GLU A 218 -14.07 -14.14 15.30
CA GLU A 218 -14.73 -15.32 15.88
C GLU A 218 -14.48 -16.58 15.06
N ARG A 219 -14.34 -16.45 13.74
CA ARG A 219 -14.10 -17.55 12.81
C ARG A 219 -12.61 -17.90 12.67
N ALA A 220 -11.77 -16.89 12.64
CA ALA A 220 -10.33 -17.08 12.47
C ALA A 220 -9.64 -17.65 13.74
N LEU A 221 -10.07 -17.21 14.94
CA LEU A 221 -9.42 -17.58 16.19
C LEU A 221 -9.39 -19.09 16.48
N PRO A 222 -10.46 -19.85 16.28
CA PRO A 222 -10.44 -21.31 16.44
C PRO A 222 -9.48 -21.99 15.46
N LEU A 223 -9.45 -21.54 14.20
CA LEU A 223 -8.57 -22.08 13.15
C LEU A 223 -7.10 -21.79 13.46
N LEU A 224 -6.78 -20.58 13.89
CA LEU A 224 -5.43 -20.21 14.32
C LEU A 224 -4.96 -21.06 15.50
N ARG A 225 -5.82 -21.30 16.50
CA ARG A 225 -5.50 -22.15 17.65
C ARG A 225 -5.28 -23.59 17.24
N ALA A 226 -6.02 -24.11 16.27
CA ALA A 226 -5.80 -25.44 15.72
C ALA A 226 -4.45 -25.51 14.98
N ALA A 227 -4.21 -24.60 14.04
CA ALA A 227 -2.96 -24.52 13.29
C ALA A 227 -1.72 -24.39 14.20
N PHE A 228 -1.81 -23.61 15.27
CA PHE A 228 -0.73 -23.46 16.24
C PHE A 228 -0.44 -24.78 16.98
N ARG A 229 -1.48 -25.48 17.45
CA ARG A 229 -1.32 -26.80 18.11
C ARG A 229 -0.73 -27.84 17.17
N ASP A 230 -1.16 -27.86 15.92
CA ASP A 230 -0.64 -28.79 14.92
C ASP A 230 0.83 -28.50 14.60
N ALA A 231 1.22 -27.23 14.54
CA ALA A 231 2.62 -26.82 14.37
C ALA A 231 3.51 -27.25 15.56
N GLU A 232 3.03 -27.14 16.80
CA GLU A 232 3.75 -27.64 17.99
C GLU A 232 3.93 -29.16 17.95
N ASN A 233 2.89 -29.90 17.54
CA ASN A 233 2.90 -31.35 17.45
C ASN A 233 3.72 -31.87 16.26
N GLY A 234 3.82 -31.08 15.17
CA GLY A 234 4.49 -31.47 13.93
C GLY A 234 5.97 -31.16 13.86
N ALA A 235 6.62 -30.73 14.94
CA ALA A 235 8.03 -30.28 14.96
C ALA A 235 8.33 -29.11 13.99
N ALA A 236 7.34 -28.47 13.44
CA ALA A 236 7.47 -27.18 12.75
C ALA A 236 7.58 -26.08 13.79
N LYS A 237 8.75 -25.96 14.41
CA LYS A 237 9.05 -24.77 15.21
C LYS A 237 9.01 -23.58 14.27
N LEU A 238 8.10 -22.67 14.52
CA LEU A 238 8.19 -21.31 14.01
C LEU A 238 9.52 -20.75 14.53
N ASN A 239 10.53 -20.74 13.69
CA ASN A 239 11.79 -20.05 13.93
C ASN A 239 11.60 -18.58 13.62
#